data_638147c394dffbb4447f194bfbad0207
#
_entry.id   638147c394dffbb4447f194bfbad0207
#
_cell.length_a   1.000
_cell.length_b   1.000
_cell.length_c   1.000
_cell.angle_alpha   90.00
_cell.angle_beta   90.00
_cell.angle_gamma   90.00
#
_symmetry.space_group_name_H-M   'P 1'
#
loop_
_entity.id
_entity.type
_entity.pdbx_description
1 polymer ?
#
loop_
_entity_poly.entity_id
_entity_poly.type
_entity_poly.pdbx_seq_one_letter_code
_entity_poly.pdbx_strand_id
1 'polypeptide(L)'
;VVSIFFFLHARERRVKGYNMGISRDSLHKRRNTGGKQKPWRKKRKYELGRQPANTKLAASHSKDTKDKDGKLQKVTTGDVRMVRCRGGNMKFRALRLDHGNFSWGSENVTRKTRIMDVMYNASNNELVRTKTLVKSAVVQIDAAPFRAWYQQHYGKKVGIKVKNGEKVESEDIDEKRSNALKKKLKDRNNKHAVAEPIDEQFITGRLFALVTSRPGQCGRCDGYVLEGKELDFYIKKMQKKKTKVTAEN
;
A
#
# COMPACT_ATOMS: atom_id res chain seq x y z
N VAL A 1 -1.49 36.01 49.54
CA VAL A 1 -0.74 36.09 48.27
C VAL A 1 -0.70 34.69 47.61
N VAL A 2 -0.62 33.60 48.38
CA VAL A 2 -0.55 32.22 47.84
C VAL A 2 -1.88 31.76 47.22
N SER A 3 -3.04 32.22 47.71
CA SER A 3 -4.37 31.78 47.24
C SER A 3 -4.72 32.32 45.84
N ILE A 4 -4.24 33.52 45.48
CA ILE A 4 -4.52 34.17 44.18
C ILE A 4 -3.74 33.47 43.03
N PHE A 5 -2.51 33.00 43.32
CA PHE A 5 -1.69 32.27 42.34
C PHE A 5 -2.29 30.91 41.95
N PHE A 6 -2.94 30.24 42.89
CA PHE A 6 -3.61 28.96 42.61
C PHE A 6 -4.83 29.11 41.69
N PHE A 7 -5.57 30.21 41.82
CA PHE A 7 -6.73 30.49 40.96
C PHE A 7 -6.35 30.88 39.54
N LEU A 8 -5.25 31.60 39.36
CA LEU A 8 -4.75 31.96 38.04
C LEU A 8 -4.22 30.72 37.28
N HIS A 9 -3.51 29.81 37.95
CA HIS A 9 -3.04 28.55 37.33
C HIS A 9 -4.18 27.62 36.96
N ALA A 10 -5.27 27.59 37.73
CA ALA A 10 -6.44 26.78 37.40
C ALA A 10 -7.22 27.35 36.19
N ARG A 11 -7.19 28.66 36.00
CA ARG A 11 -7.82 29.33 34.86
C ARG A 11 -7.05 29.10 33.55
N GLU A 12 -5.73 29.16 33.59
CA GLU A 12 -4.89 28.85 32.40
C GLU A 12 -5.00 27.37 31.95
N ARG A 13 -5.11 26.42 32.87
CA ARG A 13 -5.33 25.02 32.51
C ARG A 13 -6.70 24.79 31.86
N ARG A 14 -7.73 25.56 32.19
CA ARG A 14 -9.04 25.50 31.53
C ARG A 14 -9.02 26.03 30.10
N VAL A 15 -8.22 27.03 29.80
CA VAL A 15 -8.11 27.63 28.46
C VAL A 15 -7.30 26.72 27.53
N LYS A 16 -6.27 26.02 28.02
CA LYS A 16 -5.50 25.03 27.23
C LYS A 16 -6.26 23.74 26.90
N GLY A 17 -7.44 23.50 27.51
CA GLY A 17 -8.27 22.32 27.26
C GLY A 17 -9.20 22.39 26.05
N TYR A 18 -9.26 23.50 25.32
CA TYR A 18 -10.04 23.66 24.10
C TYR A 18 -9.24 23.38 22.83
N ASN A 19 -8.41 22.37 22.83
CA ASN A 19 -8.05 21.75 21.57
C ASN A 19 -9.31 21.07 21.02
N MET A 20 -10.11 21.84 20.27
CA MET A 20 -11.26 21.33 19.55
C MET A 20 -10.74 20.38 18.47
N GLY A 21 -10.64 19.10 18.81
CA GLY A 21 -10.30 18.06 17.86
C GLY A 21 -11.28 18.05 16.68
N ILE A 22 -10.93 17.36 15.60
CA ILE A 22 -11.78 17.20 14.42
C ILE A 22 -13.12 16.60 14.86
N SER A 23 -14.22 17.24 14.48
CA SER A 23 -15.59 16.76 14.73
C SER A 23 -16.30 16.49 13.43
N ARG A 24 -17.15 15.45 13.43
CA ARG A 24 -18.03 15.08 12.31
C ARG A 24 -19.50 15.37 12.61
N ASP A 25 -19.75 16.28 13.56
CA ASP A 25 -21.10 16.70 13.90
C ASP A 25 -21.80 17.38 12.70
N SER A 26 -23.13 17.36 12.69
CA SER A 26 -23.95 18.03 11.68
C SER A 26 -24.46 19.39 12.17
N LEU A 27 -24.31 19.71 13.46
CA LEU A 27 -24.86 20.90 14.08
C LEU A 27 -24.20 22.20 13.60
N HIS A 28 -22.95 22.13 13.12
CA HIS A 28 -22.21 23.27 12.59
C HIS A 28 -22.55 23.59 11.13
N LYS A 29 -23.27 22.67 10.45
CA LYS A 29 -23.64 22.82 9.03
C LYS A 29 -24.93 23.61 8.89
N ARG A 30 -25.16 24.16 7.70
CA ARG A 30 -26.44 24.73 7.33
C ARG A 30 -27.45 23.62 7.02
N ARG A 31 -28.75 23.90 7.17
CA ARG A 31 -29.83 23.02 6.73
C ARG A 31 -29.88 22.94 5.19
N ASN A 32 -30.57 21.96 4.65
CA ASN A 32 -30.76 21.84 3.21
C ASN A 32 -31.43 23.07 2.59
N THR A 33 -32.25 23.80 3.38
CA THR A 33 -32.89 25.07 2.99
C THR A 33 -31.94 26.27 3.05
N GLY A 34 -30.66 26.10 3.42
CA GLY A 34 -29.69 27.18 3.61
C GLY A 34 -29.75 27.90 4.96
N GLY A 35 -30.78 27.64 5.77
CA GLY A 35 -30.94 28.22 7.10
C GLY A 35 -29.83 27.83 8.08
N LYS A 36 -29.44 28.74 8.96
CA LYS A 36 -28.46 28.46 10.01
C LYS A 36 -29.05 27.55 11.08
N GLN A 37 -28.34 26.48 11.40
CA GLN A 37 -28.73 25.57 12.47
C GLN A 37 -28.18 26.05 13.80
N LYS A 38 -29.08 26.23 14.80
CA LYS A 38 -28.66 26.56 16.16
C LYS A 38 -28.19 25.31 16.90
N PRO A 39 -27.05 25.36 17.60
CA PRO A 39 -26.61 24.23 18.43
C PRO A 39 -27.53 24.10 19.65
N TRP A 40 -28.19 22.97 19.81
CA TRP A 40 -29.10 22.64 20.91
C TRP A 40 -28.47 21.73 21.97
N ARG A 41 -27.26 21.20 21.70
CA ARG A 41 -26.48 20.35 22.62
C ARG A 41 -24.97 20.52 22.39
N LYS A 42 -24.17 20.12 23.37
CA LYS A 42 -22.70 20.01 23.22
C LYS A 42 -22.33 18.87 22.30
N LYS A 43 -21.16 18.98 21.61
CA LYS A 43 -20.60 17.91 20.78
C LYS A 43 -20.43 16.62 21.58
N ARG A 44 -20.74 15.49 20.97
CA ARG A 44 -20.69 14.18 21.61
C ARG A 44 -19.43 13.43 21.18
N LYS A 45 -18.93 12.54 22.06
CA LYS A 45 -17.70 11.75 21.80
C LYS A 45 -17.82 10.86 20.54
N TYR A 46 -19.00 10.39 20.20
CA TYR A 46 -19.23 9.60 19.00
C TYR A 46 -19.12 10.42 17.70
N GLU A 47 -19.13 11.73 17.78
CA GLU A 47 -18.92 12.65 16.65
C GLU A 47 -17.43 12.98 16.44
N LEU A 48 -16.52 12.39 17.22
CA LEU A 48 -15.09 12.61 17.11
C LEU A 48 -14.56 12.19 15.74
N GLY A 49 -13.87 13.10 15.06
CA GLY A 49 -12.99 12.82 13.92
C GLY A 49 -11.54 12.63 14.37
N ARG A 50 -10.75 11.98 13.55
CA ARG A 50 -9.31 11.80 13.79
C ARG A 50 -8.52 12.21 12.55
N GLN A 51 -7.29 12.62 12.75
CA GLN A 51 -6.36 12.93 11.66
C GLN A 51 -6.18 11.72 10.73
N PRO A 52 -6.01 11.93 9.41
CA PRO A 52 -5.70 10.86 8.48
C PRO A 52 -4.33 10.23 8.82
N ALA A 53 -4.18 8.95 8.54
CA ALA A 53 -2.94 8.24 8.82
C ALA A 53 -1.80 8.67 7.88
N ASN A 54 -2.13 9.07 6.64
CA ASN A 54 -1.16 9.43 5.60
C ASN A 54 -0.02 8.42 5.48
N THR A 55 -0.36 7.13 5.44
CA THR A 55 0.60 6.03 5.38
C THR A 55 1.58 6.23 4.25
N LYS A 56 2.88 6.25 4.55
CA LYS A 56 3.95 6.42 3.58
C LYS A 56 4.61 5.07 3.26
N LEU A 57 5.11 4.96 2.04
CA LEU A 57 6.01 3.87 1.69
C LEU A 57 7.30 4.03 2.51
N ALA A 58 7.69 2.96 3.23
CA ALA A 58 8.95 2.95 3.95
C ALA A 58 10.11 2.86 2.94
N ALA A 59 11.17 3.61 3.18
CA ALA A 59 12.39 3.47 2.41
C ALA A 59 12.98 2.07 2.64
N SER A 60 13.50 1.48 1.58
CA SER A 60 14.00 0.09 1.56
C SER A 60 15.24 -0.15 2.45
N HIS A 61 15.89 0.92 2.86
CA HIS A 61 16.96 0.86 3.84
C HIS A 61 16.37 1.28 5.19
N SER A 62 16.20 0.31 6.08
CA SER A 62 16.37 0.58 7.49
C SER A 62 17.78 1.17 7.59
N LYS A 63 17.89 2.49 7.54
CA LYS A 63 19.08 3.12 8.07
C LYS A 63 19.08 2.70 9.52
N ASP A 64 20.03 1.87 9.89
CA ASP A 64 20.32 1.61 11.28
C ASP A 64 20.51 2.97 11.92
N THR A 65 19.44 3.48 12.52
CA THR A 65 19.51 4.73 13.27
C THR A 65 20.27 4.39 14.53
N LYS A 66 21.48 4.88 14.59
CA LYS A 66 22.24 4.86 15.85
C LYS A 66 21.50 5.75 16.84
N ASP A 67 21.02 5.18 17.92
CA ASP A 67 20.54 5.95 19.05
C ASP A 67 21.65 6.82 19.61
N LYS A 68 21.31 7.78 20.47
CA LYS A 68 22.26 8.66 21.14
C LYS A 68 23.39 7.90 21.85
N ASP A 69 23.16 6.64 22.18
CA ASP A 69 24.11 5.73 22.84
C ASP A 69 24.90 4.84 21.84
N GLY A 70 24.85 5.14 20.53
CA GLY A 70 25.59 4.40 19.51
C GLY A 70 25.06 3.01 19.20
N LYS A 71 23.97 2.56 19.83
CA LYS A 71 23.37 1.25 19.62
C LYS A 71 22.56 1.24 18.33
N LEU A 72 22.83 0.29 17.46
CA LEU A 72 22.08 0.08 16.22
C LEU A 72 20.65 -0.37 16.54
N GLN A 73 19.69 0.55 16.46
CA GLN A 73 18.29 0.18 16.47
C GLN A 73 17.86 -0.24 15.07
N LYS A 74 17.52 -1.51 14.95
CA LYS A 74 16.83 -2.03 13.76
C LYS A 74 15.48 -1.35 13.68
N VAL A 75 15.32 -0.35 12.82
CA VAL A 75 14.02 0.27 12.56
C VAL A 75 13.14 -0.81 11.97
N THR A 76 12.24 -1.33 12.80
CA THR A 76 11.24 -2.31 12.40
C THR A 76 10.41 -1.73 11.25
N THR A 77 10.48 -2.38 10.11
CA THR A 77 9.65 -2.13 8.94
C THR A 77 8.19 -2.29 9.32
N GLY A 78 7.49 -1.18 9.54
CA GLY A 78 6.07 -1.17 9.85
C GLY A 78 5.73 -0.42 11.14
N ASP A 79 5.72 0.91 11.08
CA ASP A 79 5.19 1.72 12.16
C ASP A 79 3.66 1.70 12.10
N VAL A 80 3.02 0.94 12.99
CA VAL A 80 1.57 0.79 13.07
C VAL A 80 1.10 1.17 14.47
N ARG A 81 0.24 2.19 14.56
CA ARG A 81 -0.36 2.64 15.82
C ARG A 81 -1.74 2.02 16.00
N MET A 82 -2.01 1.56 17.21
CA MET A 82 -3.35 1.12 17.60
C MET A 82 -4.18 2.30 18.09
N VAL A 83 -5.43 2.37 17.63
CA VAL A 83 -6.39 3.41 18.04
C VAL A 83 -7.65 2.72 18.55
N ARG A 84 -7.95 2.95 19.83
CA ARG A 84 -9.19 2.45 20.43
C ARG A 84 -10.39 3.21 19.84
N CYS A 85 -11.41 2.48 19.41
CA CYS A 85 -12.65 3.00 18.86
C CYS A 85 -13.84 2.72 19.82
N ARG A 86 -15.04 3.12 19.40
CA ARG A 86 -16.27 2.86 20.15
C ARG A 86 -16.49 1.36 20.32
N GLY A 87 -17.04 0.96 21.46
CA GLY A 87 -17.32 -0.45 21.77
C GLY A 87 -16.06 -1.28 22.11
N GLY A 88 -14.93 -0.65 22.39
CA GLY A 88 -13.67 -1.36 22.67
C GLY A 88 -12.93 -1.86 21.41
N ASN A 89 -13.48 -1.63 20.22
CA ASN A 89 -12.84 -2.02 18.97
C ASN A 89 -11.51 -1.30 18.76
N MET A 90 -10.56 -1.99 18.14
CA MET A 90 -9.24 -1.44 17.81
C MET A 90 -9.11 -1.23 16.30
N LYS A 91 -8.53 -0.12 15.90
CA LYS A 91 -8.09 0.14 14.52
C LYS A 91 -6.60 0.27 14.48
N PHE A 92 -6.00 -0.16 13.38
CA PHE A 92 -4.56 -0.14 13.18
C PHE A 92 -4.23 0.93 12.13
N ARG A 93 -3.50 1.96 12.53
CA ARG A 93 -3.06 3.02 11.65
C ARG A 93 -1.62 2.80 11.25
N ALA A 94 -1.42 2.28 10.06
CA ALA A 94 -0.07 2.21 9.51
C ALA A 94 0.41 3.63 9.19
N LEU A 95 1.59 3.97 9.67
CA LEU A 95 2.28 5.21 9.32
C LEU A 95 3.31 4.98 8.21
N ARG A 96 3.98 3.83 8.24
CA ARG A 96 4.94 3.38 7.22
C ARG A 96 4.78 1.90 6.97
N LEU A 97 4.76 1.50 5.69
CA LEU A 97 4.72 0.10 5.25
C LEU A 97 5.67 -0.08 4.08
N ASP A 98 6.28 -1.24 3.98
CA ASP A 98 7.20 -1.64 2.92
C ASP A 98 6.76 -2.91 2.20
N HIS A 99 5.93 -3.74 2.84
CA HIS A 99 5.45 -5.01 2.33
C HIS A 99 3.93 -5.10 2.36
N GLY A 100 3.39 -5.97 1.52
CA GLY A 100 1.98 -6.34 1.51
C GLY A 100 1.79 -7.74 0.94
N ASN A 101 0.59 -8.29 1.12
CA ASN A 101 0.18 -9.53 0.48
C ASN A 101 -0.56 -9.18 -0.81
N PHE A 102 -0.06 -9.70 -1.93
CA PHE A 102 -0.67 -9.48 -3.23
C PHE A 102 -1.07 -10.80 -3.85
N SER A 103 -2.28 -10.84 -4.39
CA SER A 103 -2.81 -12.00 -5.09
C SER A 103 -2.59 -11.86 -6.59
N TRP A 104 -2.18 -12.95 -7.21
CA TRP A 104 -2.15 -13.07 -8.66
C TRP A 104 -3.38 -13.86 -9.08
N GLY A 105 -4.35 -13.18 -9.70
CA GLY A 105 -5.70 -13.68 -9.91
C GLY A 105 -5.75 -14.92 -10.81
N SER A 106 -5.11 -14.87 -11.98
CA SER A 106 -5.10 -15.98 -12.93
C SER A 106 -4.45 -17.24 -12.37
N GLU A 107 -3.48 -17.10 -11.46
CA GLU A 107 -2.77 -18.22 -10.84
C GLU A 107 -3.34 -18.65 -9.48
N ASN A 108 -4.34 -17.93 -8.96
CA ASN A 108 -4.93 -18.16 -7.63
C ASN A 108 -3.88 -18.25 -6.51
N VAL A 109 -2.82 -17.45 -6.60
CA VAL A 109 -1.74 -17.44 -5.63
C VAL A 109 -1.59 -16.08 -4.95
N THR A 110 -1.34 -16.08 -3.65
CA THR A 110 -1.04 -14.89 -2.88
C THR A 110 0.35 -14.99 -2.27
N ARG A 111 1.15 -13.95 -2.44
CA ARG A 111 2.50 -13.88 -1.88
C ARG A 111 2.73 -12.56 -1.16
N LYS A 112 3.50 -12.62 -0.08
CA LYS A 112 4.04 -11.43 0.57
C LYS A 112 5.17 -10.88 -0.28
N THR A 113 5.01 -9.65 -0.75
CA THR A 113 5.99 -8.98 -1.60
C THR A 113 6.29 -7.59 -1.09
N ARG A 114 7.44 -7.07 -1.50
CA ARG A 114 7.87 -5.71 -1.21
C ARG A 114 7.21 -4.73 -2.16
N ILE A 115 6.79 -3.59 -1.63
CA ILE A 115 6.30 -2.46 -2.42
C ILE A 115 7.50 -1.59 -2.75
N MET A 116 7.74 -1.36 -4.03
CA MET A 116 8.90 -0.60 -4.51
C MET A 116 8.58 0.88 -4.68
N ASP A 117 7.43 1.19 -5.31
CA ASP A 117 7.01 2.58 -5.51
C ASP A 117 5.48 2.70 -5.70
N VAL A 118 4.98 3.95 -5.62
CA VAL A 118 3.59 4.31 -5.94
C VAL A 118 3.58 4.97 -7.31
N MET A 119 2.87 4.37 -8.27
CA MET A 119 2.91 4.79 -9.68
C MET A 119 1.75 5.69 -10.08
N TYR A 120 0.55 5.41 -9.57
CA TYR A 120 -0.66 6.14 -9.95
C TYR A 120 -1.67 6.21 -8.81
N ASN A 121 -2.36 7.34 -8.73
CA ASN A 121 -3.51 7.53 -7.84
C ASN A 121 -4.53 8.41 -8.57
N ALA A 122 -5.78 7.94 -8.66
CA ALA A 122 -6.85 8.68 -9.31
C ALA A 122 -7.32 9.90 -8.52
N SER A 123 -7.13 9.90 -7.19
CA SER A 123 -7.62 10.96 -6.32
C SER A 123 -6.77 12.23 -6.41
N ASN A 124 -5.45 12.09 -6.30
CA ASN A 124 -4.53 13.22 -6.32
C ASN A 124 -3.10 12.78 -6.69
N ASN A 125 -2.45 13.57 -7.55
CA ASN A 125 -1.05 13.37 -7.94
C ASN A 125 -0.07 13.59 -6.79
N GLU A 126 -0.41 14.46 -5.86
CA GLU A 126 0.40 14.71 -4.67
C GLU A 126 0.62 13.44 -3.83
N LEU A 127 -0.38 12.55 -3.79
CA LEU A 127 -0.27 11.25 -3.12
C LEU A 127 0.76 10.32 -3.78
N VAL A 128 0.95 10.44 -5.09
CA VAL A 128 2.00 9.71 -5.83
C VAL A 128 3.36 10.30 -5.51
N ARG A 129 3.51 11.62 -5.61
CA ARG A 129 4.76 12.32 -5.33
C ARG A 129 5.26 12.04 -3.91
N THR A 130 4.36 12.07 -2.94
CA THR A 130 4.67 11.82 -1.53
C THR A 130 4.68 10.34 -1.15
N LYS A 131 4.57 9.41 -2.13
CA LYS A 131 4.58 7.96 -1.94
C LYS A 131 3.59 7.51 -0.85
N THR A 132 2.38 8.05 -0.89
CA THR A 132 1.34 7.75 0.10
C THR A 132 0.53 6.53 -0.34
N LEU A 133 0.43 5.54 0.55
CA LEU A 133 -0.31 4.31 0.34
C LEU A 133 -1.76 4.49 0.82
N VAL A 134 -2.69 4.46 -0.13
CA VAL A 134 -4.14 4.52 0.12
C VAL A 134 -4.86 3.44 -0.68
N LYS A 135 -6.10 3.14 -0.33
CA LYS A 135 -6.94 2.25 -1.15
C LYS A 135 -7.02 2.75 -2.59
N SER A 136 -6.99 1.84 -3.55
CA SER A 136 -7.02 2.10 -4.99
C SER A 136 -5.78 2.84 -5.54
N ALA A 137 -4.68 2.86 -4.81
CA ALA A 137 -3.39 3.27 -5.35
C ALA A 137 -2.79 2.14 -6.20
N VAL A 138 -2.25 2.48 -7.38
CA VAL A 138 -1.46 1.55 -8.19
C VAL A 138 -0.01 1.65 -7.73
N VAL A 139 0.53 0.51 -7.34
CA VAL A 139 1.89 0.37 -6.81
C VAL A 139 2.71 -0.56 -7.67
N GLN A 140 4.00 -0.42 -7.61
CA GLN A 140 4.97 -1.34 -8.18
C GLN A 140 5.49 -2.27 -7.08
N ILE A 141 5.38 -3.57 -7.30
CA ILE A 141 5.79 -4.61 -6.35
C ILE A 141 6.91 -5.48 -6.94
N ASP A 142 7.66 -6.14 -6.07
CA ASP A 142 8.71 -7.07 -6.47
C ASP A 142 8.11 -8.35 -7.06
N ALA A 143 8.59 -8.73 -8.25
CA ALA A 143 8.16 -9.94 -8.96
C ALA A 143 8.83 -11.22 -8.45
N ALA A 144 9.92 -11.14 -7.68
CA ALA A 144 10.73 -12.28 -7.29
C ALA A 144 9.94 -13.38 -6.56
N PRO A 145 9.04 -13.11 -5.60
CA PRO A 145 8.26 -14.16 -4.94
C PRO A 145 7.30 -14.91 -5.85
N PHE A 146 6.73 -14.21 -6.85
CA PHE A 146 5.85 -14.84 -7.86
C PHE A 146 6.65 -15.64 -8.86
N ARG A 147 7.81 -15.15 -9.30
CA ARG A 147 8.73 -15.86 -10.18
C ARG A 147 9.21 -17.16 -9.54
N ALA A 148 9.62 -17.13 -8.28
CA ALA A 148 10.05 -18.32 -7.55
C ALA A 148 8.92 -19.35 -7.41
N TRP A 149 7.70 -18.88 -7.09
CA TRP A 149 6.54 -19.76 -7.03
C TRP A 149 6.20 -20.38 -8.38
N TYR A 150 6.20 -19.59 -9.45
CA TYR A 150 5.92 -20.07 -10.81
C TYR A 150 6.92 -21.14 -11.25
N GLN A 151 8.20 -20.91 -11.00
CA GLN A 151 9.26 -21.88 -11.29
C GLN A 151 9.09 -23.20 -10.50
N GLN A 152 8.67 -23.12 -9.24
CA GLN A 152 8.39 -24.32 -8.44
C GLN A 152 7.13 -25.06 -8.92
N HIS A 153 6.09 -24.33 -9.30
CA HIS A 153 4.80 -24.90 -9.63
C HIS A 153 4.72 -25.47 -11.05
N TYR A 154 5.32 -24.77 -12.01
CA TYR A 154 5.30 -25.15 -13.43
C TYR A 154 6.64 -25.70 -13.94
N GLY A 155 7.72 -25.53 -13.21
CA GLY A 155 9.05 -25.93 -13.66
C GLY A 155 9.68 -25.02 -14.71
N LYS A 156 8.98 -23.96 -15.13
CA LYS A 156 9.43 -23.00 -16.13
C LYS A 156 9.78 -21.66 -15.49
N LYS A 157 10.73 -20.96 -16.07
CA LYS A 157 11.04 -19.56 -15.67
C LYS A 157 10.19 -18.60 -16.50
N VAL A 158 9.67 -17.53 -15.86
CA VAL A 158 9.01 -16.40 -16.52
C VAL A 158 9.93 -15.19 -16.57
N GLY A 159 9.69 -14.28 -17.51
CA GLY A 159 10.48 -13.07 -17.69
C GLY A 159 11.90 -13.34 -18.18
N ILE A 160 12.06 -14.19 -19.16
CA ILE A 160 13.34 -14.50 -19.79
C ILE A 160 13.66 -13.39 -20.78
N LYS A 161 14.81 -12.73 -20.64
CA LYS A 161 15.28 -11.75 -21.63
C LYS A 161 15.74 -12.50 -22.90
N VAL A 162 15.20 -12.10 -24.04
CA VAL A 162 15.71 -12.55 -25.34
C VAL A 162 17.01 -11.78 -25.61
N LYS A 163 18.14 -12.47 -25.70
CA LYS A 163 19.38 -11.93 -26.21
C LYS A 163 19.58 -12.42 -27.65
N ASN A 164 19.77 -11.49 -28.59
CA ASN A 164 20.05 -11.77 -30.00
C ASN A 164 19.04 -12.65 -30.74
N GLY A 165 17.74 -12.53 -30.39
CA GLY A 165 16.68 -13.31 -31.07
C GLY A 165 16.54 -14.76 -30.57
N GLU A 166 17.47 -15.29 -29.79
CA GLU A 166 17.36 -16.58 -29.14
C GLU A 166 16.82 -16.41 -27.72
N LYS A 167 15.72 -17.08 -27.43
CA LYS A 167 15.30 -17.29 -26.03
C LYS A 167 16.44 -18.08 -25.40
N VAL A 168 17.12 -17.47 -24.42
CA VAL A 168 18.07 -18.22 -23.59
C VAL A 168 17.26 -19.29 -22.88
N GLU A 169 17.22 -20.47 -23.47
CA GLU A 169 16.56 -21.61 -22.85
C GLU A 169 17.18 -21.80 -21.49
N SER A 170 16.34 -21.69 -20.48
CA SER A 170 16.78 -21.99 -19.12
C SER A 170 17.26 -23.43 -19.12
N GLU A 171 18.53 -23.62 -18.79
CA GLU A 171 19.11 -24.95 -18.57
C GLU A 171 18.07 -25.86 -17.93
N ASP A 172 17.85 -27.02 -18.56
CA ASP A 172 16.79 -27.95 -18.17
C ASP A 172 16.99 -28.36 -16.71
N ILE A 173 16.26 -27.70 -15.81
CA ILE A 173 16.18 -28.10 -14.40
C ILE A 173 15.59 -29.53 -14.31
N ASP A 174 15.19 -30.09 -15.44
CA ASP A 174 14.45 -31.36 -15.53
C ASP A 174 15.31 -32.59 -15.41
N GLU A 175 16.62 -32.54 -15.63
CA GLU A 175 17.47 -33.76 -15.63
C GLU A 175 17.48 -34.50 -14.27
N LYS A 176 17.39 -33.77 -13.17
CA LYS A 176 17.46 -34.31 -11.79
C LYS A 176 16.10 -34.62 -11.14
N ARG A 177 14.99 -34.50 -11.90
CA ARG A 177 13.64 -34.69 -11.35
C ARG A 177 13.11 -36.10 -11.62
N SER A 178 12.27 -36.61 -10.69
CA SER A 178 11.61 -37.90 -10.87
C SER A 178 10.63 -37.90 -12.05
N ASN A 179 10.41 -39.03 -12.70
CA ASN A 179 9.48 -39.16 -13.83
C ASN A 179 8.04 -38.78 -13.47
N ALA A 180 7.60 -39.07 -12.24
CA ALA A 180 6.28 -38.70 -11.75
C ALA A 180 6.12 -37.16 -11.69
N LEU A 181 7.16 -36.43 -11.23
CA LEU A 181 7.16 -34.99 -11.20
C LEU A 181 7.18 -34.39 -12.62
N LYS A 182 7.99 -34.95 -13.53
CA LYS A 182 8.04 -34.50 -14.93
C LYS A 182 6.66 -34.63 -15.60
N LYS A 183 5.94 -35.74 -15.40
CA LYS A 183 4.57 -35.92 -15.90
C LYS A 183 3.62 -34.87 -15.34
N LYS A 184 3.64 -34.63 -14.03
CA LYS A 184 2.79 -33.62 -13.37
C LYS A 184 3.04 -32.19 -13.87
N LEU A 185 4.29 -31.83 -14.10
CA LEU A 185 4.67 -30.50 -14.64
C LEU A 185 4.24 -30.36 -16.10
N LYS A 186 4.40 -31.41 -16.91
CA LYS A 186 3.95 -31.44 -18.31
C LYS A 186 2.44 -31.24 -18.41
N ASP A 187 1.65 -31.91 -17.58
CA ASP A 187 0.19 -31.77 -17.55
C ASP A 187 -0.26 -30.37 -17.16
N ARG A 188 0.43 -29.73 -16.20
CA ARG A 188 0.18 -28.33 -15.81
C ARG A 188 0.51 -27.35 -16.93
N ASN A 189 1.67 -27.55 -17.58
CA ASN A 189 2.16 -26.67 -18.62
C ASN A 189 1.32 -26.70 -19.90
N ASN A 190 0.71 -27.84 -20.23
CA ASN A 190 -0.13 -27.99 -21.42
C ASN A 190 -1.42 -27.14 -21.37
N LYS A 191 -1.87 -26.79 -20.16
CA LYS A 191 -3.13 -26.07 -19.93
C LYS A 191 -2.93 -24.59 -19.58
N HIS A 192 -1.67 -24.12 -19.53
CA HIS A 192 -1.37 -22.81 -18.96
C HIS A 192 -0.37 -22.02 -19.82
N ALA A 193 -0.71 -20.75 -20.08
CA ALA A 193 0.17 -19.74 -20.67
C ALA A 193 0.03 -18.43 -19.91
N VAL A 194 1.15 -17.78 -19.63
CA VAL A 194 1.15 -16.42 -19.04
C VAL A 194 0.83 -15.40 -20.12
N ALA A 195 0.01 -14.40 -19.80
CA ALA A 195 -0.29 -13.30 -20.70
C ALA A 195 0.98 -12.47 -20.99
N GLU A 196 1.21 -12.14 -22.25
CA GLU A 196 2.39 -11.40 -22.72
C GLU A 196 2.67 -10.10 -21.92
N PRO A 197 1.67 -9.22 -21.63
CA PRO A 197 1.92 -7.98 -20.88
C PRO A 197 2.41 -8.22 -19.46
N ILE A 198 2.13 -9.38 -18.87
CA ILE A 198 2.61 -9.76 -17.55
C ILE A 198 4.03 -10.31 -17.64
N ASP A 199 4.31 -11.12 -18.67
CA ASP A 199 5.66 -11.67 -18.89
C ASP A 199 6.69 -10.56 -19.14
N GLU A 200 6.33 -9.51 -19.88
CA GLU A 200 7.14 -8.29 -20.02
C GLU A 200 7.47 -7.64 -18.66
N GLN A 201 6.49 -7.60 -17.75
CA GLN A 201 6.72 -7.07 -16.41
C GLN A 201 7.65 -7.98 -15.60
N PHE A 202 7.56 -9.29 -15.77
CA PHE A 202 8.51 -10.22 -15.17
C PHE A 202 9.95 -10.02 -15.68
N ILE A 203 10.13 -9.64 -16.95
CA ILE A 203 11.46 -9.30 -17.51
C ILE A 203 12.08 -8.11 -16.74
N THR A 204 11.26 -7.10 -16.41
CA THR A 204 11.71 -5.95 -15.61
C THR A 204 11.89 -6.25 -14.13
N GLY A 205 11.34 -7.36 -13.64
CA GLY A 205 11.33 -7.75 -12.24
C GLY A 205 10.34 -6.98 -11.36
N ARG A 206 9.41 -6.24 -11.96
CA ARG A 206 8.46 -5.37 -11.25
C ARG A 206 7.06 -5.54 -11.81
N LEU A 207 6.11 -5.89 -10.95
CA LEU A 207 4.70 -6.02 -11.33
C LEU A 207 3.89 -4.81 -10.87
N PHE A 208 2.88 -4.45 -11.65
CA PHE A 208 1.88 -3.48 -11.22
C PHE A 208 0.79 -4.18 -10.40
N ALA A 209 0.43 -3.57 -9.28
CA ALA A 209 -0.61 -4.07 -8.40
C ALA A 209 -1.51 -2.93 -7.90
N LEU A 210 -2.76 -3.26 -7.60
CA LEU A 210 -3.72 -2.34 -6.99
C LEU A 210 -3.89 -2.64 -5.51
N VAL A 211 -3.82 -1.61 -4.68
CA VAL A 211 -4.06 -1.72 -3.23
C VAL A 211 -5.55 -1.75 -2.96
N THR A 212 -6.06 -2.82 -2.34
CA THR A 212 -7.48 -2.97 -1.97
C THR A 212 -7.76 -2.67 -0.52
N SER A 213 -6.79 -2.87 0.36
CA SER A 213 -6.89 -2.58 1.77
C SER A 213 -6.85 -1.08 2.08
N ARG A 214 -7.18 -0.71 3.29
CA ARG A 214 -7.10 0.66 3.80
C ARG A 214 -6.00 0.74 4.87
N PRO A 215 -4.76 1.08 4.54
CA PRO A 215 -3.62 1.03 5.47
C PRO A 215 -3.86 1.79 6.79
N GLY A 216 -4.56 2.92 6.73
CA GLY A 216 -4.90 3.72 7.90
C GLY A 216 -6.04 3.16 8.77
N GLN A 217 -6.64 2.02 8.42
CA GLN A 217 -7.72 1.38 9.18
C GLN A 217 -7.32 -0.04 9.63
N CYS A 218 -6.74 -0.83 8.73
CA CYS A 218 -6.36 -2.23 9.00
C CYS A 218 -4.87 -2.42 9.29
N GLY A 219 -4.04 -1.39 9.07
CA GLY A 219 -2.59 -1.47 9.31
C GLY A 219 -1.81 -2.29 8.29
N ARG A 220 -2.44 -2.63 7.15
CA ARG A 220 -1.85 -3.48 6.09
C ARG A 220 -2.03 -2.84 4.73
N CYS A 221 -1.15 -3.22 3.79
CA CYS A 221 -1.21 -2.79 2.39
C CYS A 221 -1.31 -4.03 1.52
N ASP A 222 -2.52 -4.58 1.40
CA ASP A 222 -2.79 -5.79 0.64
C ASP A 222 -3.56 -5.44 -0.64
N GLY A 223 -3.39 -6.25 -1.67
CA GLY A 223 -4.01 -5.99 -2.96
C GLY A 223 -3.89 -7.16 -3.94
N TYR A 224 -3.95 -6.85 -5.23
CA TYR A 224 -3.81 -7.83 -6.29
C TYR A 224 -2.97 -7.30 -7.45
N VAL A 225 -2.37 -8.20 -8.21
CA VAL A 225 -1.62 -7.92 -9.42
C VAL A 225 -2.59 -7.51 -10.52
N LEU A 226 -2.27 -6.47 -11.27
CA LEU A 226 -3.08 -5.99 -12.40
C LEU A 226 -2.87 -6.88 -13.61
N GLU A 227 -3.98 -7.28 -14.25
CA GLU A 227 -4.00 -8.17 -15.41
C GLU A 227 -4.97 -7.69 -16.49
N GLY A 228 -4.74 -8.12 -17.73
CA GLY A 228 -5.65 -7.92 -18.86
C GLY A 228 -6.04 -6.46 -19.08
N LYS A 229 -7.32 -6.24 -19.34
CA LYS A 229 -7.88 -4.91 -19.67
C LYS A 229 -7.65 -3.85 -18.57
N GLU A 230 -7.60 -4.26 -17.32
CA GLU A 230 -7.34 -3.36 -16.20
C GLU A 230 -5.89 -2.88 -16.23
N LEU A 231 -4.95 -3.76 -16.49
CA LEU A 231 -3.54 -3.42 -16.66
C LEU A 231 -3.36 -2.42 -17.81
N ASP A 232 -3.95 -2.68 -18.98
CA ASP A 232 -3.88 -1.81 -20.15
C ASP A 232 -4.43 -0.42 -19.87
N PHE A 233 -5.54 -0.35 -19.15
CA PHE A 233 -6.14 0.92 -18.74
C PHE A 233 -5.17 1.76 -17.89
N TYR A 234 -4.57 1.16 -16.87
CA TYR A 234 -3.65 1.89 -16.00
C TYR A 234 -2.35 2.25 -16.71
N ILE A 235 -1.81 1.39 -17.58
CA ILE A 235 -0.63 1.71 -18.40
C ILE A 235 -0.89 2.94 -19.26
N LYS A 236 -2.03 2.98 -19.97
CA LYS A 236 -2.45 4.13 -20.80
C LYS A 236 -2.60 5.42 -19.97
N LYS A 237 -3.12 5.32 -18.73
CA LYS A 237 -3.24 6.47 -17.83
C LYS A 237 -1.89 6.99 -17.35
N MET A 238 -0.94 6.12 -17.08
CA MET A 238 0.42 6.48 -16.67
C MET A 238 1.21 7.10 -17.82
N GLN A 239 1.08 6.59 -19.05
CA GLN A 239 1.73 7.12 -20.25
C GLN A 239 1.24 8.53 -20.59
N LYS A 240 -0.08 8.76 -20.66
CA LYS A 240 -0.68 10.09 -20.91
C LYS A 240 -0.17 11.15 -19.94
N LYS A 241 0.18 10.76 -18.72
CA LYS A 241 0.71 11.65 -17.70
C LYS A 241 2.16 12.05 -17.96
N LYS A 242 2.98 11.13 -18.48
CA LYS A 242 4.36 11.42 -18.88
C LYS A 242 4.42 12.40 -20.04
N THR A 243 3.57 12.23 -21.06
CA THR A 243 3.52 13.10 -22.24
C THR A 243 3.12 14.53 -21.90
N LYS A 244 2.20 14.75 -20.94
CA LYS A 244 1.85 16.10 -20.49
C LYS A 244 3.00 16.82 -19.79
N VAL A 245 3.72 16.14 -18.92
CA VAL A 245 4.86 16.73 -18.19
C VAL A 245 6.02 17.09 -19.14
N THR A 246 6.22 16.31 -20.21
CA THR A 246 7.26 16.60 -21.22
C THR A 246 6.85 17.73 -22.18
N ALA A 247 5.56 18.03 -22.32
CA ALA A 247 5.06 19.13 -23.14
C ALA A 247 4.97 20.48 -22.39
N GLU A 248 5.05 20.45 -21.07
CA GLU A 248 5.04 21.64 -20.20
C GLU A 248 6.46 22.09 -19.77
N ASN A 249 7.48 21.33 -20.11
CA ASN A 249 8.91 21.66 -19.94
C ASN A 249 9.57 21.94 -21.28
#